data_199907c70394a33c031ff70fbe97f3d1
#
_entry.id   199907c70394a33c031ff70fbe97f3d1
#
_cell.length_a   1.000
_cell.length_b   1.000
_cell.length_c   1.000
_cell.angle_alpha   90.00
_cell.angle_beta   90.00
_cell.angle_gamma   90.00
#
_symmetry.space_group_name_H-M   'P 1'
#
loop_
_entity.id
_entity.type
_entity.pdbx_description
1 polymer ?
#
loop_
_entity_poly.entity_id
_entity_poly.type
_entity_poly.pdbx_seq_one_letter_code
_entity_poly.pdbx_strand_id
1 'polypeptide(L)'
;MIEIPHIEQLEISNEEWFDICQLAKEKDIENPLLLDVQRKAASLGRWDVVYSLSLLAGLETSVLIDSEDNVSLDWGDPGRVILKAPHGFMAPFKIWVHTHPGFMAYWSSTDTNSLALGSSIIEKALVLGLSLIHI
;
A
#
# COMPACT_ATOMS: atom_id res chain seq x y z
N MET A 1 13.30 0.25 14.39
CA MET A 1 12.22 1.18 13.99
C MET A 1 12.66 1.98 12.77
N ILE A 2 11.74 2.26 11.88
CA ILE A 2 11.99 3.09 10.70
C ILE A 2 11.60 4.53 11.00
N GLU A 3 12.52 5.47 10.75
CA GLU A 3 12.21 6.90 10.86
C GLU A 3 11.64 7.40 9.53
N ILE A 4 10.60 8.22 9.61
CA ILE A 4 10.00 8.86 8.45
C ILE A 4 9.96 10.38 8.65
N PRO A 5 10.15 11.19 7.59
CA PRO A 5 10.04 12.63 7.71
C PRO A 5 8.57 13.05 7.83
N HIS A 6 8.35 14.16 8.52
CA HIS A 6 7.02 14.79 8.61
C HIS A 6 5.91 13.85 9.09
N ILE A 7 6.19 13.09 10.15
CA ILE A 7 5.21 12.16 10.72
C ILE A 7 3.93 12.85 11.18
N GLU A 8 4.01 14.12 11.53
CA GLU A 8 2.87 14.91 11.97
C GLU A 8 1.76 15.02 10.91
N GLN A 9 2.08 14.82 9.64
CA GLN A 9 1.07 14.77 8.58
C GLN A 9 0.08 13.62 8.76
N LEU A 10 0.50 12.57 9.46
CA LEU A 10 -0.34 11.42 9.75
C LEU A 10 -1.19 11.63 11.01
N GLU A 11 -1.03 12.76 11.68
CA GLU A 11 -1.75 13.09 12.92
C GLU A 11 -1.50 12.08 14.04
N ILE A 12 -0.28 11.55 14.10
CA ILE A 12 0.16 10.61 15.14
C ILE A 12 1.45 11.12 15.79
N SER A 13 1.70 10.69 17.04
CA SER A 13 2.95 10.98 17.72
C SER A 13 4.05 10.00 17.33
N ASN A 14 5.29 10.32 17.71
CA ASN A 14 6.41 9.40 17.52
C ASN A 14 6.20 8.08 18.28
N GLU A 15 5.60 8.14 19.46
CA GLU A 15 5.29 6.95 20.25
C GLU A 15 4.25 6.07 19.53
N GLU A 16 3.21 6.68 18.99
CA GLU A 16 2.20 5.98 18.22
C GLU A 16 2.81 5.33 16.96
N TRP A 17 3.70 6.05 16.30
CA TRP A 17 4.42 5.49 15.13
C TRP A 17 5.25 4.27 15.53
N PHE A 18 5.95 4.34 16.68
CA PHE A 18 6.71 3.20 17.20
C PHE A 18 5.79 1.99 17.41
N ASP A 19 4.64 2.19 18.04
CA ASP A 19 3.68 1.12 18.30
C ASP A 19 3.16 0.51 17.00
N ILE A 20 2.88 1.35 16.01
CA ILE A 20 2.42 0.90 14.69
C ILE A 20 3.49 0.07 13.97
N CYS A 21 4.76 0.48 14.06
CA CYS A 21 5.87 -0.31 13.52
C CYS A 21 5.96 -1.68 14.18
N GLN A 22 5.72 -1.76 15.50
CA GLN A 22 5.71 -3.03 16.22
C GLN A 22 4.57 -3.94 15.76
N LEU A 23 3.38 -3.38 15.55
CA LEU A 23 2.25 -4.14 15.00
C LEU A 23 2.59 -4.73 13.63
N ALA A 24 3.24 -3.95 12.77
CA ALA A 24 3.67 -4.43 11.47
C ALA A 24 4.69 -5.58 11.59
N LYS A 25 5.68 -5.43 12.47
CA LYS A 25 6.68 -6.49 12.72
C LYS A 25 6.05 -7.78 13.22
N GLU A 26 5.01 -7.66 14.03
CA GLU A 26 4.28 -8.81 14.58
C GLU A 26 3.28 -9.40 13.59
N LYS A 27 3.16 -8.80 12.41
CA LYS A 27 2.18 -9.17 11.37
C LYS A 27 0.73 -9.12 11.87
N ASP A 28 0.45 -8.18 12.76
CA ASP A 28 -0.91 -7.91 13.26
C ASP A 28 -1.67 -7.06 12.23
N ILE A 29 -1.82 -7.62 11.03
CA ILE A 29 -2.25 -6.91 9.83
C ILE A 29 -3.74 -6.55 9.81
N GLU A 30 -4.52 -7.10 10.72
CA GLU A 30 -5.93 -6.75 10.84
C GLU A 30 -6.18 -5.73 11.97
N ASN A 31 -5.12 -5.31 12.67
CA ASN A 31 -5.24 -4.34 13.74
C ASN A 31 -5.70 -2.99 13.18
N PRO A 32 -6.79 -2.41 13.70
CA PRO A 32 -7.31 -1.13 13.19
C PRO A 32 -6.32 0.02 13.21
N LEU A 33 -5.43 0.08 14.20
CA LEU A 33 -4.43 1.15 14.29
C LEU A 33 -3.48 1.11 13.10
N LEU A 34 -3.01 -0.08 12.73
CA LEU A 34 -2.12 -0.27 11.58
C LEU A 34 -2.85 0.06 10.28
N LEU A 35 -4.05 -0.46 10.11
CA LEU A 35 -4.84 -0.23 8.90
C LEU A 35 -5.20 1.24 8.72
N ASP A 36 -5.56 1.93 9.79
CA ASP A 36 -5.93 3.35 9.73
C ASP A 36 -4.75 4.23 9.32
N VAL A 37 -3.55 3.96 9.85
CA VAL A 37 -2.34 4.69 9.47
C VAL A 37 -1.99 4.45 8.01
N GLN A 38 -2.10 3.22 7.52
CA GLN A 38 -1.84 2.92 6.13
C GLN A 38 -2.83 3.60 5.19
N ARG A 39 -4.12 3.60 5.54
CA ARG A 39 -5.14 4.31 4.75
C ARG A 39 -4.89 5.81 4.73
N LYS A 40 -4.55 6.38 5.88
CA LYS A 40 -4.21 7.80 5.98
C LYS A 40 -3.00 8.14 5.12
N ALA A 41 -1.94 7.33 5.22
CA ALA A 41 -0.73 7.51 4.41
C ALA A 41 -1.04 7.44 2.92
N ALA A 42 -1.82 6.45 2.49
CA ALA A 42 -2.20 6.28 1.10
C ALA A 42 -3.01 7.50 0.61
N SER A 43 -3.96 7.98 1.40
CA SER A 43 -4.78 9.13 1.03
C SER A 43 -3.96 10.43 0.89
N LEU A 44 -2.84 10.53 1.60
CA LEU A 44 -1.91 11.67 1.53
C LEU A 44 -0.82 11.48 0.47
N GLY A 45 -0.77 10.33 -0.20
CA GLY A 45 0.31 10.02 -1.13
C GLY A 45 1.64 9.70 -0.43
N ARG A 46 1.62 9.39 0.85
CA ARG A 46 2.81 9.04 1.63
C ARG A 46 3.17 7.56 1.42
N TRP A 47 3.64 7.27 0.21
CA TRP A 47 4.01 5.90 -0.18
C TRP A 47 5.24 5.39 0.57
N ASP A 48 6.08 6.28 1.09
CA ASP A 48 7.20 5.95 1.96
C ASP A 48 6.70 5.22 3.23
N VAL A 49 5.60 5.69 3.80
CA VAL A 49 4.99 5.06 4.99
C VAL A 49 4.40 3.71 4.64
N VAL A 50 3.63 3.64 3.54
CA VAL A 50 3.03 2.39 3.06
C VAL A 50 4.12 1.33 2.82
N TYR A 51 5.19 1.71 2.14
CA TYR A 51 6.30 0.80 1.87
C TYR A 51 7.01 0.37 3.15
N SER A 52 7.27 1.30 4.07
CA SER A 52 7.97 1.01 5.33
C SER A 52 7.22 -0.03 6.16
N LEU A 53 5.91 0.09 6.26
CA LEU A 53 5.09 -0.87 7.02
C LEU A 53 5.04 -2.22 6.32
N SER A 54 4.95 -2.23 4.98
CA SER A 54 5.04 -3.45 4.18
C SER A 54 6.37 -4.17 4.40
N LEU A 55 7.47 -3.40 4.41
CA LEU A 55 8.81 -3.93 4.64
C LEU A 55 8.94 -4.56 6.02
N LEU A 56 8.44 -3.89 7.07
CA LEU A 56 8.47 -4.41 8.43
C LEU A 56 7.67 -5.70 8.58
N ALA A 57 6.51 -5.77 7.94
CA ALA A 57 5.66 -6.96 7.97
C ALA A 57 6.21 -8.09 7.09
N GLY A 58 7.03 -7.77 6.10
CA GLY A 58 7.51 -8.75 5.13
C GLY A 58 6.40 -9.26 4.22
N LEU A 59 5.35 -8.48 4.04
CA LEU A 59 4.19 -8.83 3.22
C LEU A 59 3.94 -7.75 2.18
N GLU A 60 3.52 -8.15 0.99
CA GLU A 60 3.11 -7.21 -0.03
C GLU A 60 1.81 -6.52 0.39
N THR A 61 1.70 -5.24 0.05
CA THR A 61 0.49 -4.45 0.28
C THR A 61 -0.04 -4.00 -1.07
N SER A 62 -1.35 -4.12 -1.26
CA SER A 62 -2.04 -3.57 -2.41
C SER A 62 -2.98 -2.47 -1.94
N VAL A 63 -2.90 -1.32 -2.58
CA VAL A 63 -3.77 -0.17 -2.28
C VAL A 63 -4.50 0.22 -3.57
N LEU A 64 -5.82 0.31 -3.48
CA LEU A 64 -6.66 0.77 -4.58
C LEU A 64 -7.44 2.00 -4.11
N ILE A 65 -7.31 3.11 -4.84
CA ILE A 65 -8.07 4.33 -4.57
C ILE A 65 -9.02 4.56 -5.73
N ASP A 66 -10.31 4.66 -5.43
CA ASP A 66 -11.33 4.81 -6.46
C ASP A 66 -11.55 6.28 -6.88
N SER A 67 -12.51 6.51 -7.77
CA SER A 67 -12.81 7.85 -8.28
C SER A 67 -13.33 8.81 -7.22
N GLU A 68 -13.82 8.31 -6.10
CA GLU A 68 -14.35 9.10 -4.98
C GLU A 68 -13.41 9.14 -3.78
N ASP A 69 -12.13 8.77 -3.97
CA ASP A 69 -11.09 8.73 -2.93
C ASP A 69 -11.30 7.68 -1.85
N ASN A 70 -12.13 6.67 -2.10
CA ASN A 70 -12.22 5.54 -1.20
C ASN A 70 -10.96 4.67 -1.31
N VAL A 71 -10.39 4.29 -0.18
CA VAL A 71 -9.14 3.53 -0.11
C VAL A 71 -9.42 2.10 0.31
N SER A 72 -9.00 1.16 -0.52
CA SER A 72 -8.99 -0.27 -0.19
C SER A 72 -7.56 -0.72 0.02
N LEU A 73 -7.32 -1.50 1.05
CA LEU A 73 -6.00 -1.98 1.41
C LEU A 73 -6.07 -3.48 1.65
N ASP A 74 -5.23 -4.23 0.94
CA ASP A 74 -5.09 -5.67 1.10
C ASP A 74 -3.64 -6.04 1.34
N TRP A 75 -3.44 -7.06 2.18
CA TRP A 75 -2.14 -7.69 2.38
C TRP A 75 -2.08 -8.99 1.59
N GLY A 76 -0.91 -9.28 1.04
CA GLY A 76 -0.68 -10.52 0.31
C GLY A 76 0.61 -11.19 0.70
N ASP A 77 0.77 -12.44 0.28
CA ASP A 77 2.05 -13.12 0.40
C ASP A 77 3.07 -12.47 -0.54
N PRO A 78 4.38 -12.49 -0.19
CA PRO A 78 5.40 -11.95 -1.08
C PRO A 78 5.28 -12.52 -2.50
N GLY A 79 5.17 -11.62 -3.49
CA GLY A 79 5.03 -11.97 -4.90
C GLY A 79 3.63 -12.37 -5.35
N ARG A 80 2.61 -12.23 -4.50
CA ARG A 80 1.24 -12.69 -4.82
C ARG A 80 0.16 -11.74 -4.36
N VAL A 81 0.15 -10.53 -4.89
CA VAL A 81 -0.98 -9.61 -4.69
C VAL A 81 -1.82 -9.58 -5.97
N ILE A 82 -3.12 -9.71 -5.83
CA ILE A 82 -4.09 -9.69 -6.92
C ILE A 82 -4.87 -8.38 -6.88
N LEU A 83 -5.01 -7.73 -8.02
CA LEU A 83 -5.86 -6.55 -8.13
C LEU A 83 -7.32 -6.95 -7.91
N LYS A 84 -7.94 -6.35 -6.90
CA LYS A 84 -9.30 -6.69 -6.47
C LYS A 84 -10.01 -5.44 -5.98
N ALA A 85 -11.12 -5.11 -6.60
CA ALA A 85 -11.94 -3.99 -6.20
C ALA A 85 -13.01 -4.43 -5.20
N PRO A 86 -13.13 -3.78 -4.03
CA PRO A 86 -14.20 -4.06 -3.10
C PRO A 86 -15.56 -3.66 -3.66
N HIS A 87 -16.62 -4.26 -3.11
CA HIS A 87 -17.98 -3.89 -3.45
C HIS A 87 -18.23 -2.41 -3.12
N GLY A 88 -18.87 -1.70 -4.02
CA GLY A 88 -19.21 -0.30 -3.84
C GLY A 88 -18.15 0.69 -4.28
N PHE A 89 -16.97 0.23 -4.70
CA PHE A 89 -15.95 1.13 -5.25
C PHE A 89 -16.32 1.56 -6.67
N MET A 90 -16.02 2.82 -6.97
CA MET A 90 -16.44 3.49 -8.20
C MET A 90 -15.29 3.59 -9.21
N ALA A 91 -15.47 2.98 -10.38
CA ALA A 91 -14.54 3.15 -11.49
C ALA A 91 -14.77 4.50 -12.20
N PRO A 92 -13.78 5.08 -12.90
CA PRO A 92 -12.40 4.59 -12.99
C PRO A 92 -11.63 4.81 -11.68
N PHE A 93 -10.69 3.89 -11.40
CA PHE A 93 -9.87 3.99 -10.20
C PHE A 93 -8.71 4.95 -10.44
N LYS A 94 -8.43 5.81 -9.45
CA LYS A 94 -7.37 6.81 -9.57
C LYS A 94 -5.98 6.19 -9.57
N ILE A 95 -5.76 5.23 -8.67
CA ILE A 95 -4.43 4.63 -8.52
C ILE A 95 -4.52 3.22 -7.93
N TRP A 96 -3.66 2.34 -8.44
CA TRP A 96 -3.38 1.04 -7.84
C TRP A 96 -1.90 1.01 -7.48
N VAL A 97 -1.59 0.77 -6.21
CA VAL A 97 -0.23 0.69 -5.67
C VAL A 97 0.00 -0.69 -5.10
N HIS A 98 1.19 -1.22 -5.35
CA HIS A 98 1.58 -2.56 -4.95
C HIS A 98 3.03 -2.49 -4.46
N THR A 99 3.34 -3.11 -3.33
CA THR A 99 4.69 -3.08 -2.75
C THR A 99 5.44 -4.38 -2.97
N HIS A 100 6.77 -4.27 -3.15
CA HIS A 100 7.71 -5.38 -3.17
C HIS A 100 8.68 -5.20 -1.99
N PRO A 101 8.34 -5.68 -0.78
CA PRO A 101 9.15 -5.41 0.39
C PRO A 101 10.52 -6.10 0.32
N GLY A 102 11.58 -5.27 0.39
CA GLY A 102 12.95 -5.77 0.43
C GLY A 102 13.56 -6.16 -0.91
N PHE A 103 12.87 -5.95 -2.04
CA PHE A 103 13.44 -6.19 -3.36
C PHE A 103 13.05 -5.12 -4.37
N MET A 104 13.64 -5.20 -5.57
CA MET A 104 13.47 -4.17 -6.58
C MET A 104 12.04 -4.05 -7.04
N ALA A 105 11.61 -2.82 -7.33
CA ALA A 105 10.31 -2.58 -7.94
C ALA A 105 10.33 -3.13 -9.37
N TYR A 106 9.38 -4.02 -9.68
CA TYR A 106 9.17 -4.55 -11.02
C TYR A 106 7.76 -5.11 -11.13
N TRP A 107 7.27 -5.24 -12.34
CA TRP A 107 5.99 -5.88 -12.58
C TRP A 107 6.22 -7.39 -12.76
N SER A 108 5.69 -8.19 -11.81
CA SER A 108 5.69 -9.65 -11.94
C SER A 108 4.68 -10.09 -13.01
N SER A 109 4.70 -11.36 -13.41
CA SER A 109 3.68 -11.86 -14.34
C SER A 109 2.28 -11.77 -13.73
N THR A 110 2.13 -11.97 -12.43
CA THR A 110 0.84 -11.79 -11.74
C THR A 110 0.38 -10.34 -11.80
N ASP A 111 1.29 -9.39 -11.53
CA ASP A 111 1.01 -7.96 -11.60
C ASP A 111 0.60 -7.55 -13.01
N THR A 112 1.32 -8.01 -14.01
CA THR A 112 1.05 -7.72 -15.43
C THR A 112 -0.32 -8.22 -15.83
N ASN A 113 -0.68 -9.43 -15.42
CA ASN A 113 -2.00 -10.00 -15.73
C ASN A 113 -3.11 -9.20 -15.04
N SER A 114 -2.94 -8.84 -13.77
CA SER A 114 -3.91 -8.04 -13.02
C SER A 114 -4.08 -6.66 -13.66
N LEU A 115 -2.99 -6.02 -14.04
CA LEU A 115 -3.01 -4.70 -14.68
C LEU A 115 -3.67 -4.78 -16.07
N ALA A 116 -3.41 -5.82 -16.84
CA ALA A 116 -4.03 -6.00 -18.16
C ALA A 116 -5.55 -6.12 -18.05
N LEU A 117 -6.05 -6.85 -17.05
CA LEU A 117 -7.48 -6.98 -16.79
C LEU A 117 -8.12 -5.66 -16.33
N GLY A 118 -7.38 -4.86 -15.55
CA GLY A 118 -7.88 -3.60 -14.99
C GLY A 118 -7.52 -2.34 -15.77
N SER A 119 -6.74 -2.43 -16.85
CA SER A 119 -6.15 -1.25 -17.51
C SER A 119 -7.17 -0.25 -18.05
N SER A 120 -8.37 -0.69 -18.40
CA SER A 120 -9.44 0.20 -18.88
C SER A 120 -10.09 1.03 -17.76
N ILE A 121 -9.85 0.69 -16.50
CA ILE A 121 -10.50 1.32 -15.33
C ILE A 121 -9.51 1.88 -14.32
N ILE A 122 -8.20 1.78 -14.58
CA ILE A 122 -7.16 2.31 -13.70
C ILE A 122 -6.40 3.42 -14.41
N GLU A 123 -6.35 4.61 -13.79
CA GLU A 123 -5.65 5.77 -14.35
C GLU A 123 -4.14 5.72 -14.11
N LYS A 124 -3.70 5.14 -12.99
CA LYS A 124 -2.30 5.14 -12.58
C LYS A 124 -1.97 3.89 -11.77
N ALA A 125 -0.82 3.29 -12.06
CA ALA A 125 -0.33 2.14 -11.30
C ALA A 125 1.11 2.36 -10.87
N LEU A 126 1.45 1.96 -9.64
CA LEU A 126 2.79 2.09 -9.06
C LEU A 126 3.21 0.77 -8.43
N VAL A 127 4.49 0.44 -8.57
CA VAL A 127 5.13 -0.61 -7.78
C VAL A 127 6.18 0.03 -6.90
N LEU A 128 6.10 -0.21 -5.59
CA LEU A 128 7.04 0.32 -4.61
C LEU A 128 8.00 -0.78 -4.17
N GLY A 129 9.27 -0.54 -4.30
CA GLY A 129 10.32 -1.46 -3.88
C GLY A 129 11.56 -0.67 -3.50
N LEU A 130 12.74 -1.26 -3.69
CA LEU A 130 14.01 -0.55 -3.49
C LEU A 130 14.18 0.57 -4.51
N SER A 131 13.48 0.49 -5.64
CA SER A 131 13.30 1.58 -6.60
C SER A 131 11.81 1.71 -6.92
N LEU A 132 11.40 2.86 -7.45
CA LEU A 132 10.02 3.12 -7.83
C LEU A 132 9.83 2.91 -9.33
N ILE A 133 8.81 2.13 -9.72
CA ILE A 133 8.37 1.99 -11.11
C ILE A 133 6.96 2.54 -11.21
N HIS A 134 6.75 3.44 -12.17
CA HIS A 134 5.49 4.11 -12.42
C HIS A 134 5.03 3.85 -13.86
N ILE A 135 3.79 3.44 -14.00
CA ILE A 135 3.17 3.21 -15.30
C ILE A 135 1.95 4.10 -15.47
#